data_bf1af9cd118c4acc4a19b357c34ea54d
#
_entry.id   bf1af9cd118c4acc4a19b357c34ea54d
#
_cell.length_a   1.000
_cell.length_b   1.000
_cell.length_c   1.000
_cell.angle_alpha   90.00
_cell.angle_beta   90.00
_cell.angle_gamma   90.00
#
_symmetry.space_group_name_H-M   'P 1'
#
loop_
_entity.id
_entity.type
_entity.pdbx_description
1 polymer ?
#
loop_
_entity_poly.entity_id
_entity_poly.type
_entity_poly.pdbx_seq_one_letter_code
_entity_poly.pdbx_strand_id
1 'polypeptide(L)'
;MQNPARSAATEAPDSGYSGGDSLKPAAPVGLLVSNGWLASIFLAFLSSAGLYYVNIFPVIVDALMAGAGLSAEQAGQITFSNTMGAVIGAFTVSWLIRHIPRWKRAAAILLCCSIGMDVLTIQLANLDLLIPLRLVHGMLGGALVGLGFAVIARSGIAGRSYSMVLLVQYIGGFFGVRFLPALVAEHGTYVPFYALITFSTLTLLMLPLIANYPLPTAEESRVQAENRVPLPMLPFAVTLLALFCFQFANMALFAFIFDLGRSFDLPQSFISLTVSWASLIAIGGAALAAFTGQKLPLAKPLAIALVITLVGLMLFVFSNIRPVFILANVVTGMTWAFCVPYFLTMASRFDSAGQMGAFGGFASKLGLACGPLVAGYFITGGGSYTQLIIVATAVLAVCLAAVPAAARLDR
;
A
#
# COMPACT_ATOMS: atom_id res chain seq x y z
N MET A 1 -75.64 -2.47 36.26
CA MET A 1 -75.46 -3.53 37.24
C MET A 1 -74.20 -4.27 36.92
N GLN A 2 -73.19 -3.94 37.62
CA GLN A 2 -72.27 -4.75 38.45
C GLN A 2 -71.50 -5.87 37.73
N ASN A 3 -70.21 -5.58 37.65
CA ASN A 3 -69.02 -6.42 37.70
C ASN A 3 -69.10 -7.51 38.81
N PRO A 4 -68.23 -8.49 38.98
CA PRO A 4 -66.83 -8.67 38.52
C PRO A 4 -66.46 -10.15 38.22
N ALA A 5 -65.28 -10.40 37.62
CA ALA A 5 -64.53 -11.62 37.82
C ALA A 5 -63.01 -11.42 37.65
N ARG A 6 -62.32 -11.72 38.69
CA ARG A 6 -60.91 -11.72 39.01
C ARG A 6 -60.08 -12.56 38.07
N SER A 7 -58.99 -12.03 37.68
CA SER A 7 -57.59 -12.39 37.85
C SER A 7 -57.26 -13.82 38.27
N ALA A 8 -56.55 -14.54 37.43
CA ALA A 8 -55.61 -15.56 37.83
C ALA A 8 -54.29 -15.29 37.06
N ALA A 9 -53.36 -14.68 37.77
CA ALA A 9 -51.96 -14.56 37.33
C ALA A 9 -51.32 -15.95 37.47
N THR A 10 -50.91 -16.52 36.36
CA THR A 10 -50.03 -17.70 36.32
C THR A 10 -48.60 -17.16 36.27
N GLU A 11 -47.87 -17.33 37.36
CA GLU A 11 -46.42 -17.10 37.43
C GLU A 11 -45.74 -18.06 36.45
N ALA A 12 -45.04 -17.49 35.45
CA ALA A 12 -44.08 -18.20 34.65
C ALA A 12 -42.77 -18.36 35.44
N PRO A 13 -42.08 -19.50 35.37
CA PRO A 13 -40.82 -19.70 36.07
C PRO A 13 -39.74 -18.82 35.45
N ASP A 14 -39.10 -18.13 36.33
CA ASP A 14 -37.91 -17.30 36.11
C ASP A 14 -36.78 -18.16 35.52
N SER A 15 -36.65 -18.17 34.20
CA SER A 15 -35.51 -18.76 33.51
C SER A 15 -34.36 -17.75 33.66
N GLY A 16 -33.59 -17.92 34.73
CA GLY A 16 -32.32 -17.25 34.90
C GLY A 16 -31.36 -17.51 33.75
N TYR A 17 -31.47 -16.71 32.68
CA TYR A 17 -30.38 -16.50 31.76
C TYR A 17 -29.41 -15.50 32.42
N SER A 18 -28.54 -16.08 33.23
CA SER A 18 -27.33 -15.38 33.69
C SER A 18 -26.55 -14.93 32.47
N GLY A 19 -26.28 -13.63 32.49
CA GLY A 19 -25.65 -12.87 31.43
C GLY A 19 -24.54 -13.61 30.69
N GLY A 20 -24.64 -13.59 29.38
CA GLY A 20 -23.50 -13.82 28.54
C GLY A 20 -22.41 -12.86 28.96
N ASP A 21 -21.39 -13.38 29.61
CA ASP A 21 -20.11 -12.72 29.73
C ASP A 21 -19.66 -12.43 28.29
N SER A 22 -19.96 -11.21 27.84
CA SER A 22 -19.28 -10.66 26.67
C SER A 22 -17.81 -10.80 26.99
N LEU A 23 -17.12 -11.70 26.32
CA LEU A 23 -15.68 -11.87 26.35
C LEU A 23 -15.05 -10.48 26.15
N LYS A 24 -14.82 -9.77 27.26
CA LYS A 24 -13.96 -8.59 27.23
C LYS A 24 -12.65 -9.06 26.65
N PRO A 25 -12.16 -8.45 25.56
CA PRO A 25 -10.87 -8.80 25.02
C PRO A 25 -9.85 -8.77 26.15
N ALA A 26 -9.13 -9.87 26.35
CA ALA A 26 -8.12 -9.99 27.40
C ALA A 26 -7.25 -8.75 27.39
N ALA A 27 -7.12 -8.08 28.55
CA ALA A 27 -6.34 -6.86 28.66
C ALA A 27 -4.92 -7.12 28.12
N PRO A 28 -4.40 -6.25 27.25
CA PRO A 28 -3.12 -6.48 26.62
C PRO A 28 -2.01 -6.49 27.67
N VAL A 29 -1.36 -7.62 27.85
CA VAL A 29 -0.17 -7.77 28.69
C VAL A 29 1.03 -7.24 27.89
N GLY A 30 1.32 -5.97 28.01
CA GLY A 30 2.45 -5.32 27.36
C GLY A 30 2.86 -4.05 28.08
N LEU A 31 4.12 -3.71 28.05
CA LEU A 31 4.76 -2.75 28.93
C LEU A 31 4.21 -1.32 28.85
N LEU A 32 3.47 -0.86 27.81
CA LEU A 32 3.25 0.58 27.74
C LEU A 32 1.98 1.13 27.05
N VAL A 33 1.42 0.64 25.96
CA VAL A 33 0.39 1.43 25.27
C VAL A 33 -0.60 0.57 24.48
N SER A 34 -1.74 0.25 25.08
CA SER A 34 -2.74 -0.59 24.39
C SER A 34 -3.67 0.15 23.44
N ASN A 35 -4.01 1.42 23.68
CA ASN A 35 -5.10 2.10 22.95
C ASN A 35 -4.87 3.59 22.67
N GLY A 36 -3.63 4.09 22.74
CA GLY A 36 -3.29 5.49 22.52
C GLY A 36 -2.79 5.81 21.10
N TRP A 37 -2.50 7.09 20.87
CA TRP A 37 -1.84 7.56 19.64
C TRP A 37 -0.49 6.89 19.41
N LEU A 38 0.27 6.66 20.47
CA LEU A 38 1.58 6.03 20.42
C LEU A 38 1.50 4.57 19.95
N ALA A 39 0.48 3.81 20.42
CA ALA A 39 0.23 2.46 19.90
C ALA A 39 -0.08 2.46 18.41
N SER A 40 -0.90 3.42 17.94
CA SER A 40 -1.20 3.57 16.52
C SER A 40 0.03 3.89 15.69
N ILE A 41 0.94 4.74 16.20
CA ILE A 41 2.21 5.05 15.53
C ILE A 41 3.10 3.80 15.45
N PHE A 42 3.27 3.05 16.53
CA PHE A 42 4.11 1.84 16.52
C PHE A 42 3.56 0.75 15.60
N LEU A 43 2.23 0.55 15.58
CA LEU A 43 1.57 -0.35 14.63
C LEU A 43 1.73 0.13 13.18
N ALA A 44 1.72 1.44 12.97
CA ALA A 44 1.98 2.02 11.66
C ALA A 44 3.41 1.76 11.19
N PHE A 45 4.42 1.94 12.06
CA PHE A 45 5.81 1.60 11.73
C PHE A 45 5.97 0.12 11.39
N LEU A 46 5.32 -0.79 12.14
CA LEU A 46 5.35 -2.22 11.88
C LEU A 46 4.89 -2.56 10.45
N SER A 47 3.77 -1.98 10.02
CA SER A 47 3.24 -2.21 8.67
C SER A 47 4.04 -1.45 7.60
N SER A 48 4.51 -0.25 7.91
CA SER A 48 5.24 0.61 6.97
C SER A 48 6.65 0.11 6.70
N ALA A 49 7.27 -0.65 7.59
CA ALA A 49 8.61 -1.22 7.36
C ALA A 49 8.66 -2.08 6.09
N GLY A 50 7.61 -2.88 5.82
CA GLY A 50 7.49 -3.65 4.59
C GLY A 50 7.06 -2.84 3.35
N LEU A 51 6.65 -1.58 3.52
CA LEU A 51 6.20 -0.69 2.43
C LEU A 51 7.22 0.40 2.11
N TYR A 52 8.20 0.65 2.98
CA TYR A 52 9.11 1.78 2.85
C TYR A 52 9.92 1.75 1.55
N TYR A 53 10.27 0.56 1.07
CA TYR A 53 10.90 0.38 -0.24
C TYR A 53 10.12 1.07 -1.37
N VAL A 54 8.79 0.91 -1.39
CA VAL A 54 7.92 1.54 -2.41
C VAL A 54 7.89 3.06 -2.26
N ASN A 55 7.97 3.57 -1.04
CA ASN A 55 7.92 5.02 -0.78
C ASN A 55 9.17 5.76 -1.26
N ILE A 56 10.32 5.09 -1.28
CA ILE A 56 11.59 5.65 -1.79
C ILE A 56 12.01 5.04 -3.14
N PHE A 57 11.08 4.40 -3.82
CA PHE A 57 11.27 3.72 -5.10
C PHE A 57 12.08 4.53 -6.12
N PRO A 58 11.71 5.79 -6.42
CA PRO A 58 12.43 6.58 -7.42
C PRO A 58 13.90 6.80 -7.06
N VAL A 59 14.18 6.95 -5.76
CA VAL A 59 15.56 7.16 -5.29
C VAL A 59 16.39 5.89 -5.43
N ILE A 60 15.80 4.71 -5.19
CA ILE A 60 16.48 3.42 -5.37
C ILE A 60 16.80 3.23 -6.85
N VAL A 61 15.82 3.45 -7.74
CA VAL A 61 16.02 3.34 -9.19
C VAL A 61 17.08 4.31 -9.67
N ASP A 62 17.01 5.58 -9.26
CA ASP A 62 17.98 6.61 -9.61
C ASP A 62 19.40 6.26 -9.13
N ALA A 63 19.54 5.82 -7.89
CA ALA A 63 20.83 5.42 -7.32
C ALA A 63 21.44 4.21 -8.05
N LEU A 64 20.61 3.23 -8.44
CA LEU A 64 21.06 2.06 -9.19
C LEU A 64 21.48 2.43 -10.62
N MET A 65 20.73 3.29 -11.31
CA MET A 65 21.05 3.73 -12.67
C MET A 65 22.26 4.68 -12.67
N ALA A 66 22.20 5.77 -11.92
CA ALA A 66 23.25 6.80 -11.96
C ALA A 66 24.50 6.40 -11.16
N GLY A 67 24.35 5.67 -10.07
CA GLY A 67 25.46 5.33 -9.17
C GLY A 67 26.10 3.97 -9.45
N ALA A 68 25.32 2.93 -9.77
CA ALA A 68 25.85 1.60 -10.12
C ALA A 68 25.95 1.36 -11.64
N GLY A 69 25.54 2.31 -12.47
CA GLY A 69 25.60 2.22 -13.92
C GLY A 69 24.65 1.17 -14.52
N LEU A 70 23.58 0.80 -13.82
CA LEU A 70 22.61 -0.16 -14.32
C LEU A 70 21.72 0.47 -15.41
N SER A 71 21.31 -0.35 -16.37
CA SER A 71 20.29 0.08 -17.35
C SER A 71 18.92 0.27 -16.68
N ALA A 72 18.04 1.02 -17.32
CA ALA A 72 16.65 1.17 -16.86
C ALA A 72 15.93 -0.19 -16.77
N GLU A 73 16.23 -1.11 -17.71
CA GLU A 73 15.73 -2.49 -17.68
C GLU A 73 16.15 -3.21 -16.39
N GLN A 74 17.44 -3.19 -16.07
CA GLN A 74 17.98 -3.85 -14.86
C GLN A 74 17.39 -3.27 -13.61
N ALA A 75 17.29 -1.95 -13.48
CA ALA A 75 16.64 -1.28 -12.37
C ALA A 75 15.14 -1.64 -12.27
N GLY A 76 14.46 -1.72 -13.42
CA GLY A 76 13.08 -2.20 -13.51
C GLY A 76 12.90 -3.65 -13.05
N GLN A 77 13.79 -4.56 -13.44
CA GLN A 77 13.79 -5.97 -13.01
C GLN A 77 13.98 -6.13 -11.52
N ILE A 78 14.94 -5.39 -10.92
CA ILE A 78 15.20 -5.38 -9.47
C ILE A 78 13.96 -4.94 -8.72
N THR A 79 13.32 -3.89 -9.19
CA THR A 79 12.14 -3.29 -8.59
C THR A 79 10.92 -4.20 -8.72
N PHE A 80 10.74 -4.80 -9.90
CA PHE A 80 9.72 -5.82 -10.13
C PHE A 80 9.89 -7.00 -9.17
N SER A 81 11.10 -7.51 -9.02
CA SER A 81 11.39 -8.65 -8.14
C SER A 81 11.04 -8.34 -6.70
N ASN A 82 11.41 -7.16 -6.18
CA ASN A 82 11.05 -6.77 -4.82
C ASN A 82 9.53 -6.68 -4.64
N THR A 83 8.83 -6.01 -5.57
CA THR A 83 7.39 -5.82 -5.47
C THR A 83 6.62 -7.14 -5.65
N MET A 84 7.07 -8.00 -6.56
CA MET A 84 6.50 -9.34 -6.75
C MET A 84 6.73 -10.21 -5.51
N GLY A 85 7.92 -10.13 -4.91
CA GLY A 85 8.20 -10.73 -3.62
C GLY A 85 7.20 -10.28 -2.56
N ALA A 86 6.91 -8.97 -2.48
CA ALA A 86 5.95 -8.43 -1.52
C ALA A 86 4.52 -8.97 -1.74
N VAL A 87 4.12 -9.20 -2.99
CA VAL A 87 2.85 -9.87 -3.31
C VAL A 87 2.83 -11.29 -2.74
N ILE A 88 3.87 -12.08 -3.04
CA ILE A 88 3.98 -13.48 -2.59
C ILE A 88 4.00 -13.53 -1.06
N GLY A 89 4.80 -12.69 -0.41
CA GLY A 89 4.92 -12.66 1.05
C GLY A 89 3.62 -12.29 1.75
N ALA A 90 2.92 -11.26 1.27
CA ALA A 90 1.64 -10.84 1.82
C ALA A 90 0.57 -11.93 1.68
N PHE A 91 0.52 -12.60 0.52
CA PHE A 91 -0.39 -13.71 0.27
C PHE A 91 -0.08 -14.90 1.19
N THR A 92 1.19 -15.28 1.30
CA THR A 92 1.65 -16.38 2.17
C THR A 92 1.25 -16.13 3.62
N VAL A 93 1.48 -14.93 4.14
CA VAL A 93 1.11 -14.61 5.53
C VAL A 93 -0.40 -14.58 5.71
N SER A 94 -1.17 -14.07 4.75
CA SER A 94 -2.63 -14.09 4.84
C SER A 94 -3.18 -15.51 5.01
N TRP A 95 -2.53 -16.51 4.43
CA TRP A 95 -2.87 -17.92 4.58
C TRP A 95 -2.34 -18.53 5.88
N LEU A 96 -1.11 -18.15 6.28
CA LEU A 96 -0.42 -18.72 7.47
C LEU A 96 -0.80 -18.02 8.78
N ILE A 97 -1.45 -16.85 8.74
CA ILE A 97 -1.67 -15.98 9.92
C ILE A 97 -2.31 -16.70 11.10
N ARG A 98 -3.25 -17.62 10.83
CA ARG A 98 -3.93 -18.45 11.83
C ARG A 98 -3.02 -19.44 12.55
N HIS A 99 -1.83 -19.72 12.00
CA HIS A 99 -0.84 -20.64 12.56
C HIS A 99 0.30 -19.92 13.28
N ILE A 100 0.26 -18.57 13.35
CA ILE A 100 1.30 -17.77 13.98
C ILE A 100 0.90 -17.46 15.44
N PRO A 101 1.34 -18.24 16.44
CA PRO A 101 0.90 -18.05 17.82
C PRO A 101 1.55 -16.83 18.49
N ARG A 102 2.71 -16.40 18.01
CA ARG A 102 3.54 -15.34 18.61
C ARG A 102 3.95 -14.32 17.56
N TRP A 103 3.00 -13.49 17.12
CA TRP A 103 3.20 -12.55 16.03
C TRP A 103 4.38 -11.58 16.23
N LYS A 104 4.69 -11.16 17.47
CA LYS A 104 5.85 -10.29 17.74
C LYS A 104 7.17 -11.00 17.41
N ARG A 105 7.29 -12.29 17.72
CA ARG A 105 8.49 -13.06 17.35
C ARG A 105 8.60 -13.22 15.83
N ALA A 106 7.48 -13.50 15.17
CA ALA A 106 7.44 -13.57 13.71
C ALA A 106 7.85 -12.22 13.10
N ALA A 107 7.29 -11.10 13.57
CA ALA A 107 7.67 -9.76 13.15
C ALA A 107 9.17 -9.47 13.36
N ALA A 108 9.72 -9.83 14.54
CA ALA A 108 11.14 -9.64 14.82
C ALA A 108 12.03 -10.44 13.85
N ILE A 109 11.68 -11.70 13.58
CA ILE A 109 12.40 -12.54 12.60
C ILE A 109 12.36 -11.93 11.22
N LEU A 110 11.15 -11.51 10.76
CA LEU A 110 10.98 -10.87 9.45
C LEU A 110 11.80 -9.58 9.33
N LEU A 111 11.82 -8.74 10.36
CA LEU A 111 12.63 -7.51 10.40
C LEU A 111 14.13 -7.80 10.38
N CYS A 112 14.61 -8.73 11.22
CA CYS A 112 16.01 -9.12 11.24
C CYS A 112 16.47 -9.71 9.89
N CYS A 113 15.64 -10.57 9.28
CA CYS A 113 15.93 -11.11 7.95
C CYS A 113 15.92 -10.01 6.87
N SER A 114 14.99 -9.03 6.93
CA SER A 114 14.97 -7.90 5.99
C SER A 114 16.23 -7.05 6.11
N ILE A 115 16.67 -6.74 7.34
CA ILE A 115 17.93 -6.05 7.59
C ILE A 115 19.11 -6.86 7.02
N GLY A 116 19.13 -8.18 7.24
CA GLY A 116 20.16 -9.06 6.67
C GLY A 116 20.20 -9.05 5.14
N MET A 117 19.02 -9.02 4.47
CA MET A 117 18.94 -8.92 3.01
C MET A 117 19.48 -7.57 2.50
N ASP A 118 19.21 -6.47 3.22
CA ASP A 118 19.73 -5.15 2.84
C ASP A 118 21.26 -5.07 3.06
N VAL A 119 21.77 -5.63 4.14
CA VAL A 119 23.23 -5.74 4.37
C VAL A 119 23.89 -6.56 3.27
N LEU A 120 23.31 -7.72 2.90
CA LEU A 120 23.83 -8.55 1.80
C LEU A 120 23.78 -7.79 0.47
N THR A 121 22.75 -6.97 0.21
CA THR A 121 22.69 -6.14 -0.99
C THR A 121 23.85 -5.16 -1.08
N ILE A 122 24.20 -4.52 0.04
CA ILE A 122 25.31 -3.58 0.11
C ILE A 122 26.67 -4.24 -0.10
N GLN A 123 26.83 -5.46 0.44
CA GLN A 123 28.12 -6.17 0.40
C GLN A 123 28.37 -6.90 -0.92
N LEU A 124 27.35 -7.52 -1.49
CA LEU A 124 27.53 -8.40 -2.64
C LEU A 124 27.58 -7.68 -3.98
N ALA A 125 27.00 -6.49 -4.10
CA ALA A 125 27.09 -5.56 -5.25
C ALA A 125 27.09 -6.22 -6.67
N ASN A 126 26.54 -7.43 -6.79
CA ASN A 126 26.49 -8.23 -8.01
C ASN A 126 25.07 -8.25 -8.54
N LEU A 127 24.88 -7.83 -9.81
CA LEU A 127 23.55 -7.73 -10.43
C LEU A 127 22.78 -9.05 -10.44
N ASP A 128 23.44 -10.17 -10.75
CA ASP A 128 22.80 -11.48 -10.82
C ASP A 128 22.24 -11.92 -9.46
N LEU A 129 22.85 -11.44 -8.36
CA LEU A 129 22.40 -11.69 -7.00
C LEU A 129 21.39 -10.66 -6.51
N LEU A 130 21.40 -9.44 -7.03
CA LEU A 130 20.46 -8.39 -6.61
C LEU A 130 19.01 -8.77 -6.90
N ILE A 131 18.71 -9.35 -8.04
CA ILE A 131 17.36 -9.76 -8.42
C ILE A 131 16.77 -10.76 -7.41
N PRO A 132 17.39 -11.93 -7.15
CA PRO A 132 16.86 -12.88 -6.16
C PRO A 132 16.90 -12.34 -4.73
N LEU A 133 17.90 -11.54 -4.34
CA LEU A 133 17.93 -10.90 -3.02
C LEU A 133 16.76 -9.95 -2.83
N ARG A 134 16.42 -9.15 -3.85
CA ARG A 134 15.27 -8.23 -3.79
C ARG A 134 13.94 -8.97 -3.81
N LEU A 135 13.84 -10.12 -4.49
CA LEU A 135 12.66 -10.98 -4.40
C LEU A 135 12.44 -11.46 -2.96
N VAL A 136 13.48 -12.00 -2.33
CA VAL A 136 13.40 -12.47 -0.93
C VAL A 136 13.12 -11.33 0.03
N HIS A 137 13.82 -10.19 -0.10
CA HIS A 137 13.55 -8.98 0.70
C HIS A 137 12.07 -8.55 0.56
N GLY A 138 11.56 -8.54 -0.68
CA GLY A 138 10.16 -8.24 -0.94
C GLY A 138 9.21 -9.21 -0.24
N MET A 139 9.49 -10.53 -0.29
CA MET A 139 8.68 -11.54 0.41
C MET A 139 8.63 -11.28 1.93
N LEU A 140 9.75 -10.94 2.54
CA LEU A 140 9.82 -10.59 3.97
C LEU A 140 9.03 -9.32 4.26
N GLY A 141 9.19 -8.28 3.44
CA GLY A 141 8.45 -7.02 3.56
C GLY A 141 6.94 -7.21 3.40
N GLY A 142 6.51 -7.95 2.37
CA GLY A 142 5.10 -8.27 2.15
C GLY A 142 4.48 -9.08 3.28
N ALA A 143 5.23 -10.07 3.80
CA ALA A 143 4.83 -10.83 4.97
C ALA A 143 4.64 -9.93 6.20
N LEU A 144 5.54 -8.97 6.40
CA LEU A 144 5.46 -8.00 7.50
C LEU A 144 4.24 -7.07 7.37
N VAL A 145 3.92 -6.62 6.15
CA VAL A 145 2.70 -5.84 5.86
C VAL A 145 1.44 -6.64 6.19
N GLY A 146 1.36 -7.88 5.71
CA GLY A 146 0.22 -8.76 5.98
C GLY A 146 0.02 -9.01 7.47
N LEU A 147 1.11 -9.30 8.19
CA LEU A 147 1.11 -9.49 9.64
C LEU A 147 0.68 -8.20 10.37
N GLY A 148 1.27 -7.06 10.00
CA GLY A 148 0.96 -5.76 10.61
C GLY A 148 -0.52 -5.39 10.42
N PHE A 149 -1.07 -5.57 9.24
CA PHE A 149 -2.49 -5.29 8.96
C PHE A 149 -3.43 -6.22 9.73
N ALA A 150 -3.09 -7.50 9.88
CA ALA A 150 -3.88 -8.43 10.68
C ALA A 150 -3.88 -8.03 12.17
N VAL A 151 -2.75 -7.57 12.70
CA VAL A 151 -2.63 -7.07 14.08
C VAL A 151 -3.42 -5.78 14.25
N ILE A 152 -3.32 -4.84 13.30
CA ILE A 152 -4.08 -3.57 13.31
C ILE A 152 -5.58 -3.86 13.32
N ALA A 153 -6.06 -4.76 12.46
CA ALA A 153 -7.48 -5.11 12.37
C ALA A 153 -8.07 -5.58 13.71
N ARG A 154 -7.26 -6.15 14.59
CA ARG A 154 -7.66 -6.68 15.91
C ARG A 154 -7.34 -5.76 17.08
N SER A 155 -6.78 -4.59 16.84
CA SER A 155 -6.28 -3.71 17.91
C SER A 155 -7.33 -2.86 18.63
N GLY A 156 -8.59 -2.87 18.21
CA GLY A 156 -9.62 -1.94 18.72
C GLY A 156 -9.40 -0.47 18.34
N ILE A 157 -8.23 -0.13 17.77
CA ILE A 157 -7.85 1.21 17.27
C ILE A 157 -7.53 1.17 15.77
N ALA A 158 -8.12 0.20 15.05
CA ALA A 158 -7.79 -0.08 13.65
C ALA A 158 -7.89 1.14 12.74
N GLY A 159 -8.99 1.89 12.78
CA GLY A 159 -9.18 3.06 11.93
C GLY A 159 -8.07 4.10 12.10
N ARG A 160 -7.69 4.41 13.36
CA ARG A 160 -6.59 5.33 13.65
C ARG A 160 -5.25 4.77 13.18
N SER A 161 -5.00 3.49 13.41
CA SER A 161 -3.74 2.84 13.05
C SER A 161 -3.55 2.79 11.53
N TYR A 162 -4.59 2.50 10.74
CA TYR A 162 -4.51 2.57 9.28
C TYR A 162 -4.25 3.99 8.78
N SER A 163 -4.87 5.01 9.39
CA SER A 163 -4.57 6.40 9.07
C SER A 163 -3.11 6.76 9.38
N MET A 164 -2.57 6.25 10.50
CA MET A 164 -1.16 6.44 10.84
C MET A 164 -0.23 5.71 9.90
N VAL A 165 -0.59 4.53 9.36
CA VAL A 165 0.19 3.85 8.31
C VAL A 165 0.37 4.76 7.10
N LEU A 166 -0.70 5.37 6.60
CA LEU A 166 -0.62 6.30 5.48
C LEU A 166 0.26 7.51 5.82
N LEU A 167 0.08 8.09 6.99
CA LEU A 167 0.87 9.24 7.43
C LEU A 167 2.37 8.90 7.52
N VAL A 168 2.73 7.78 8.14
CA VAL A 168 4.12 7.32 8.24
C VAL A 168 4.71 7.06 6.85
N GLN A 169 3.95 6.48 5.93
CA GLN A 169 4.40 6.25 4.56
C GLN A 169 4.68 7.55 3.81
N TYR A 170 3.75 8.50 3.82
CA TYR A 170 3.93 9.77 3.12
C TYR A 170 5.05 10.63 3.73
N ILE A 171 5.13 10.67 5.07
CA ILE A 171 6.23 11.36 5.75
C ILE A 171 7.57 10.67 5.44
N GLY A 172 7.61 9.34 5.52
CA GLY A 172 8.80 8.56 5.16
C GLY A 172 9.22 8.78 3.71
N GLY A 173 8.25 8.79 2.78
CA GLY A 173 8.47 9.11 1.37
C GLY A 173 9.02 10.53 1.18
N PHE A 174 8.43 11.53 1.86
CA PHE A 174 8.93 12.90 1.84
C PHE A 174 10.40 12.98 2.26
N PHE A 175 10.75 12.45 3.42
CA PHE A 175 12.14 12.51 3.92
C PHE A 175 13.08 11.70 3.03
N GLY A 176 12.66 10.52 2.58
CA GLY A 176 13.46 9.68 1.69
C GLY A 176 13.75 10.38 0.36
N VAL A 177 12.74 10.85 -0.35
CA VAL A 177 12.92 11.50 -1.65
C VAL A 177 13.62 12.86 -1.52
N ARG A 178 13.45 13.57 -0.38
CA ARG A 178 14.05 14.88 -0.16
C ARG A 178 15.55 14.83 0.14
N PHE A 179 15.97 13.88 0.95
CA PHE A 179 17.33 13.88 1.51
C PHE A 179 18.22 12.78 0.96
N LEU A 180 17.70 11.60 0.64
CA LEU A 180 18.54 10.50 0.15
C LEU A 180 19.29 10.80 -1.15
N PRO A 181 18.76 11.53 -2.16
CA PRO A 181 19.51 11.82 -3.37
C PRO A 181 20.80 12.61 -3.11
N ALA A 182 20.78 13.56 -2.17
CA ALA A 182 21.97 14.30 -1.78
C ALA A 182 22.98 13.39 -1.05
N LEU A 183 22.49 12.54 -0.15
CA LEU A 183 23.32 11.57 0.56
C LEU A 183 23.89 10.50 -0.38
N VAL A 184 23.16 10.09 -1.43
CA VAL A 184 23.68 9.20 -2.48
C VAL A 184 24.84 9.84 -3.22
N ALA A 185 24.72 11.12 -3.54
CA ALA A 185 25.79 11.85 -4.23
C ALA A 185 27.06 11.97 -3.37
N GLU A 186 26.92 12.04 -2.04
CA GLU A 186 28.04 12.22 -1.09
C GLU A 186 28.62 10.88 -0.61
N HIS A 187 27.75 9.88 -0.32
CA HIS A 187 28.12 8.63 0.36
C HIS A 187 27.94 7.36 -0.49
N GLY A 188 27.48 7.51 -1.73
CA GLY A 188 27.41 6.43 -2.73
C GLY A 188 26.05 5.76 -2.88
N THR A 189 26.00 4.88 -3.87
CA THR A 189 24.79 4.23 -4.44
C THR A 189 23.93 3.50 -3.43
N TYR A 190 24.53 2.93 -2.38
CA TYR A 190 23.81 2.05 -1.45
C TYR A 190 23.12 2.77 -0.29
N VAL A 191 23.18 4.09 -0.23
CA VAL A 191 22.52 4.93 0.81
C VAL A 191 21.04 4.60 1.00
N PRO A 192 20.22 4.35 -0.05
CA PRO A 192 18.82 4.00 0.15
C PRO A 192 18.63 2.70 0.96
N PHE A 193 19.55 1.75 0.84
CA PHE A 193 19.50 0.49 1.61
C PHE A 193 19.85 0.70 3.09
N TYR A 194 20.76 1.63 3.41
CA TYR A 194 20.98 2.06 4.79
C TYR A 194 19.72 2.71 5.39
N ALA A 195 18.95 3.46 4.59
CA ALA A 195 17.67 4.01 5.04
C ALA A 195 16.64 2.91 5.34
N LEU A 196 16.58 1.83 4.52
CA LEU A 196 15.73 0.66 4.79
C LEU A 196 16.13 -0.05 6.08
N ILE A 197 17.45 -0.27 6.28
CA ILE A 197 18.01 -0.86 7.52
C ILE A 197 17.62 0.00 8.73
N THR A 198 17.79 1.33 8.62
CA THR A 198 17.46 2.26 9.70
C THR A 198 15.97 2.20 10.06
N PHE A 199 15.09 2.22 9.07
CA PHE A 199 13.64 2.14 9.29
C PHE A 199 13.24 0.80 9.94
N SER A 200 13.79 -0.31 9.43
CA SER A 200 13.54 -1.65 9.98
C SER A 200 14.09 -1.80 11.40
N THR A 201 15.26 -1.24 11.69
CA THR A 201 15.86 -1.24 13.04
C THR A 201 15.03 -0.43 14.02
N LEU A 202 14.59 0.78 13.65
CA LEU A 202 13.68 1.58 14.48
C LEU A 202 12.40 0.82 14.78
N THR A 203 11.82 0.16 13.77
CA THR A 203 10.61 -0.66 13.95
C THR A 203 10.87 -1.84 14.88
N LEU A 204 12.01 -2.50 14.77
CA LEU A 204 12.39 -3.61 15.65
C LEU A 204 12.53 -3.15 17.11
N LEU A 205 13.10 -1.98 17.35
CA LEU A 205 13.22 -1.38 18.68
C LEU A 205 11.86 -0.97 19.27
N MET A 206 10.89 -0.60 18.43
CA MET A 206 9.53 -0.28 18.87
C MET A 206 8.70 -1.53 19.17
N LEU A 207 9.03 -2.68 18.60
CA LEU A 207 8.22 -3.90 18.68
C LEU A 207 7.93 -4.40 20.11
N PRO A 208 8.87 -4.38 21.08
CA PRO A 208 8.61 -4.75 22.46
C PRO A 208 7.58 -3.85 23.16
N LEU A 209 7.49 -2.57 22.72
CA LEU A 209 6.63 -1.56 23.31
C LEU A 209 5.16 -1.68 22.86
N ILE A 210 4.89 -2.44 21.79
CA ILE A 210 3.53 -2.68 21.28
C ILE A 210 2.82 -3.67 22.20
N ALA A 211 1.54 -3.44 22.52
CA ALA A 211 0.72 -4.39 23.25
C ALA A 211 0.56 -5.72 22.46
N ASN A 212 0.18 -6.79 23.16
CA ASN A 212 -0.06 -8.06 22.49
C ASN A 212 -1.54 -8.14 22.06
N TYR A 213 -1.79 -8.05 20.76
CA TYR A 213 -3.14 -8.16 20.17
C TYR A 213 -3.38 -9.59 19.69
N PRO A 214 -4.63 -10.12 19.85
CA PRO A 214 -4.98 -11.45 19.35
C PRO A 214 -4.96 -11.48 17.82
N LEU A 215 -4.58 -12.62 17.25
CA LEU A 215 -4.70 -12.89 15.81
C LEU A 215 -5.99 -13.65 15.50
N PRO A 216 -6.46 -13.68 14.22
CA PRO A 216 -7.63 -14.45 13.81
C PRO A 216 -7.46 -15.94 14.16
N THR A 217 -8.52 -16.55 14.69
CA THR A 217 -8.57 -17.99 14.93
C THR A 217 -8.95 -18.76 13.66
N ALA A 218 -8.66 -20.07 13.63
CA ALA A 218 -9.04 -20.93 12.51
C ALA A 218 -10.57 -21.01 12.33
N GLU A 219 -11.31 -20.99 13.44
CA GLU A 219 -12.78 -21.03 13.45
C GLU A 219 -13.40 -19.76 12.82
N GLU A 220 -12.92 -18.58 13.22
CA GLU A 220 -13.38 -17.30 12.65
C GLU A 220 -13.10 -17.22 11.14
N SER A 221 -11.95 -17.74 10.70
CA SER A 221 -11.60 -17.81 9.27
C SER A 221 -12.50 -18.76 8.48
N ARG A 222 -12.99 -19.85 9.12
CA ARG A 222 -13.87 -20.83 8.51
C ARG A 222 -15.29 -20.27 8.34
N VAL A 223 -15.85 -19.64 9.37
CA VAL A 223 -17.19 -19.02 9.33
C VAL A 223 -17.28 -17.96 8.24
N GLN A 224 -16.22 -17.18 8.02
CA GLN A 224 -16.15 -16.21 6.92
C GLN A 224 -16.11 -16.85 5.53
N ALA A 225 -15.59 -18.08 5.41
CA ALA A 225 -15.50 -18.78 4.11
C ALA A 225 -16.81 -19.43 3.68
N GLU A 226 -17.72 -19.72 4.59
CA GLU A 226 -18.99 -20.44 4.32
C GLU A 226 -20.09 -19.55 3.70
N ASN A 227 -20.01 -18.21 3.87
CA ASN A 227 -21.00 -17.25 3.37
C ASN A 227 -20.67 -16.73 1.96
N ARG A 228 -20.69 -17.59 0.94
CA ARG A 228 -20.39 -17.19 -0.44
C ARG A 228 -21.65 -16.77 -1.20
N VAL A 229 -21.65 -15.53 -1.71
CA VAL A 229 -22.69 -15.01 -2.63
C VAL A 229 -22.17 -15.14 -4.08
N PRO A 230 -23.04 -15.44 -5.08
CA PRO A 230 -22.64 -15.48 -6.47
C PRO A 230 -22.00 -14.16 -6.93
N LEU A 231 -20.81 -14.25 -7.52
CA LEU A 231 -20.00 -13.09 -7.90
C LEU A 231 -20.40 -12.61 -9.30
N PRO A 232 -20.69 -11.32 -9.53
CA PRO A 232 -20.81 -10.76 -10.87
C PRO A 232 -19.43 -10.65 -11.53
N MET A 233 -19.02 -11.73 -12.21
CA MET A 233 -17.64 -11.91 -12.71
C MET A 233 -17.16 -10.78 -13.60
N LEU A 234 -17.97 -10.25 -14.52
CA LEU A 234 -17.55 -9.22 -15.48
C LEU A 234 -17.26 -7.88 -14.80
N PRO A 235 -18.14 -7.29 -13.97
CA PRO A 235 -17.82 -6.05 -13.25
C PRO A 235 -16.62 -6.20 -12.31
N PHE A 236 -16.46 -7.36 -11.68
CA PHE A 236 -15.32 -7.64 -10.82
C PHE A 236 -14.01 -7.69 -11.62
N ALA A 237 -13.95 -8.45 -12.72
CA ALA A 237 -12.78 -8.54 -13.59
C ALA A 237 -12.39 -7.16 -14.17
N VAL A 238 -13.37 -6.34 -14.58
CA VAL A 238 -13.13 -4.97 -15.05
C VAL A 238 -12.54 -4.10 -13.95
N THR A 239 -13.00 -4.25 -12.69
CA THR A 239 -12.45 -3.51 -11.54
C THR A 239 -11.00 -3.91 -11.28
N LEU A 240 -10.67 -5.21 -11.32
CA LEU A 240 -9.29 -5.69 -11.14
C LEU A 240 -8.37 -5.21 -12.25
N LEU A 241 -8.82 -5.30 -13.51
CA LEU A 241 -8.06 -4.81 -14.66
C LEU A 241 -7.81 -3.30 -14.57
N ALA A 242 -8.82 -2.53 -14.22
CA ALA A 242 -8.68 -1.08 -14.06
C ALA A 242 -7.68 -0.74 -12.94
N LEU A 243 -7.76 -1.41 -11.80
CA LEU A 243 -6.81 -1.20 -10.71
C LEU A 243 -5.39 -1.59 -11.10
N PHE A 244 -5.22 -2.69 -11.83
CA PHE A 244 -3.93 -3.08 -12.41
C PHE A 244 -3.40 -1.99 -13.35
N CYS A 245 -4.20 -1.56 -14.34
CA CYS A 245 -3.80 -0.54 -15.32
C CYS A 245 -3.49 0.81 -14.65
N PHE A 246 -4.27 1.19 -13.64
CA PHE A 246 -4.05 2.41 -12.86
C PHE A 246 -2.69 2.40 -12.17
N GLN A 247 -2.38 1.32 -11.47
CA GLN A 247 -1.10 1.17 -10.77
C GLN A 247 0.07 1.04 -11.74
N PHE A 248 -0.11 0.27 -12.80
CA PHE A 248 0.88 0.11 -13.87
C PHE A 248 1.29 1.47 -14.47
N ALA A 249 0.31 2.25 -14.92
CA ALA A 249 0.58 3.52 -15.58
C ALA A 249 1.29 4.53 -14.67
N ASN A 250 0.80 4.66 -13.43
CA ASN A 250 1.41 5.59 -12.47
C ASN A 250 2.83 5.15 -12.08
N MET A 251 3.05 3.85 -11.82
CA MET A 251 4.36 3.37 -11.38
C MET A 251 5.39 3.27 -12.51
N ALA A 252 4.96 3.09 -13.76
CA ALA A 252 5.84 3.16 -14.92
C ALA A 252 6.57 4.52 -15.00
N LEU A 253 5.89 5.61 -14.65
CA LEU A 253 6.49 6.95 -14.64
C LEU A 253 7.15 7.28 -13.31
N PHE A 254 6.50 6.97 -12.19
CA PHE A 254 6.99 7.34 -10.86
C PHE A 254 8.35 6.69 -10.54
N ALA A 255 8.58 5.44 -10.93
CA ALA A 255 9.84 4.75 -10.70
C ALA A 255 11.04 5.47 -11.35
N PHE A 256 10.84 6.05 -12.51
CA PHE A 256 11.87 6.73 -13.29
C PHE A 256 11.73 8.26 -13.26
N ILE A 257 11.04 8.83 -12.27
CA ILE A 257 10.71 10.26 -12.23
C ILE A 257 11.96 11.15 -12.19
N PHE A 258 13.07 10.71 -11.60
CA PHE A 258 14.33 11.44 -11.59
C PHE A 258 14.95 11.46 -12.99
N ASP A 259 14.99 10.33 -13.65
CA ASP A 259 15.54 10.22 -15.01
C ASP A 259 14.66 10.93 -16.03
N LEU A 260 13.33 10.79 -15.92
CA LEU A 260 12.35 11.57 -16.68
C LEU A 260 12.61 13.08 -16.48
N GLY A 261 12.75 13.56 -15.26
CA GLY A 261 13.01 14.98 -15.01
C GLY A 261 14.34 15.44 -15.64
N ARG A 262 15.39 14.64 -15.54
CA ARG A 262 16.69 14.93 -16.19
C ARG A 262 16.61 14.95 -17.70
N SER A 263 15.77 14.11 -18.31
CA SER A 263 15.56 14.12 -19.78
C SER A 263 14.91 15.41 -20.30
N PHE A 264 14.36 16.23 -19.41
CA PHE A 264 13.84 17.58 -19.66
C PHE A 264 14.72 18.67 -19.06
N ASP A 265 16.03 18.40 -18.81
CA ASP A 265 17.02 19.33 -18.27
C ASP A 265 16.68 19.92 -16.89
N LEU A 266 15.88 19.21 -16.07
CA LEU A 266 15.57 19.65 -14.71
C LEU A 266 16.69 19.24 -13.73
N PRO A 267 17.13 20.16 -12.84
CA PRO A 267 18.13 19.85 -11.82
C PRO A 267 17.59 18.80 -10.81
N GLN A 268 18.44 17.88 -10.39
CA GLN A 268 18.07 16.82 -9.44
C GLN A 268 17.50 17.37 -8.11
N SER A 269 18.06 18.48 -7.61
CA SER A 269 17.55 19.14 -6.42
C SER A 269 16.12 19.65 -6.58
N PHE A 270 15.78 20.17 -7.76
CA PHE A 270 14.42 20.60 -8.08
C PHE A 270 13.45 19.42 -8.19
N ILE A 271 13.86 18.32 -8.86
CA ILE A 271 13.07 17.10 -8.98
C ILE A 271 12.79 16.54 -7.59
N SER A 272 13.83 16.35 -6.76
CA SER A 272 13.73 15.86 -5.40
C SER A 272 12.78 16.70 -4.54
N LEU A 273 12.91 18.03 -4.60
CA LEU A 273 12.04 18.95 -3.87
C LEU A 273 10.57 18.81 -4.33
N THR A 274 10.34 18.77 -5.64
CA THR A 274 9.00 18.68 -6.21
C THR A 274 8.32 17.37 -5.81
N VAL A 275 8.97 16.23 -6.03
CA VAL A 275 8.41 14.91 -5.75
C VAL A 275 8.18 14.69 -4.26
N SER A 276 9.07 15.21 -3.40
CA SER A 276 8.89 15.11 -1.94
C SER A 276 7.67 15.90 -1.47
N TRP A 277 7.50 17.15 -1.90
CA TRP A 277 6.31 17.93 -1.56
C TRP A 277 5.02 17.35 -2.15
N ALA A 278 5.07 16.84 -3.39
CA ALA A 278 3.93 16.14 -3.99
C ALA A 278 3.49 14.94 -3.13
N SER A 279 4.44 14.20 -2.53
CA SER A 279 4.13 13.09 -1.61
C SER A 279 3.37 13.56 -0.36
N LEU A 280 3.73 14.69 0.25
CA LEU A 280 2.98 15.23 1.39
C LEU A 280 1.60 15.75 0.99
N ILE A 281 1.51 16.44 -0.13
CA ILE A 281 0.24 16.99 -0.65
C ILE A 281 -0.71 15.84 -1.02
N ALA A 282 -0.19 14.68 -1.43
CA ALA A 282 -0.98 13.49 -1.72
C ALA A 282 -1.82 12.99 -0.52
N ILE A 283 -1.43 13.33 0.73
CA ILE A 283 -2.25 13.08 1.94
C ILE A 283 -3.64 13.71 1.79
N GLY A 284 -3.72 14.88 1.15
CA GLY A 284 -5.00 15.56 0.84
C GLY A 284 -5.90 14.69 -0.06
N GLY A 285 -5.34 13.96 -1.01
CA GLY A 285 -6.07 13.01 -1.86
C GLY A 285 -6.66 11.85 -1.05
N ALA A 286 -5.89 11.26 -0.15
CA ALA A 286 -6.36 10.20 0.74
C ALA A 286 -7.45 10.71 1.72
N ALA A 287 -7.28 11.91 2.27
CA ALA A 287 -8.28 12.54 3.13
C ALA A 287 -9.59 12.82 2.37
N LEU A 288 -9.49 13.30 1.13
CA LEU A 288 -10.65 13.54 0.25
C LEU A 288 -11.36 12.21 -0.07
N ALA A 289 -10.61 11.13 -0.34
CA ALA A 289 -11.19 9.80 -0.57
C ALA A 289 -11.97 9.31 0.66
N ALA A 290 -11.40 9.46 1.85
CA ALA A 290 -12.06 9.08 3.10
C ALA A 290 -13.35 9.87 3.34
N PHE A 291 -13.35 11.16 3.03
CA PHE A 291 -14.51 12.03 3.20
C PHE A 291 -15.62 11.75 2.17
N THR A 292 -15.26 11.59 0.90
CA THR A 292 -16.22 11.40 -0.19
C THR A 292 -16.74 9.96 -0.24
N GLY A 293 -15.91 8.97 0.08
CA GLY A 293 -16.28 7.55 0.06
C GLY A 293 -17.39 7.17 1.05
N GLN A 294 -17.61 8.00 2.08
CA GLN A 294 -18.71 7.82 3.04
C GLN A 294 -20.01 8.51 2.63
N LYS A 295 -19.95 9.49 1.73
CA LYS A 295 -21.08 10.42 1.45
C LYS A 295 -21.56 10.38 0.00
N LEU A 296 -20.72 9.95 -0.93
CA LEU A 296 -21.01 10.00 -2.36
C LEU A 296 -21.01 8.61 -2.98
N PRO A 297 -21.82 8.39 -4.04
CA PRO A 297 -21.71 7.22 -4.89
C PRO A 297 -20.29 7.06 -5.46
N LEU A 298 -19.86 5.80 -5.73
CA LEU A 298 -18.49 5.54 -6.18
C LEU A 298 -18.18 6.05 -7.59
N ALA A 299 -19.16 5.98 -8.50
CA ALA A 299 -18.92 6.20 -9.94
C ALA A 299 -18.48 7.62 -10.26
N LYS A 300 -19.18 8.63 -9.74
CA LYS A 300 -18.91 10.03 -10.09
C LYS A 300 -17.56 10.56 -9.59
N PRO A 301 -17.19 10.38 -8.31
CA PRO A 301 -15.86 10.81 -7.83
C PRO A 301 -14.72 10.05 -8.53
N LEU A 302 -14.88 8.75 -8.77
CA LEU A 302 -13.90 7.95 -9.48
C LEU A 302 -13.69 8.43 -10.92
N ALA A 303 -14.78 8.69 -11.66
CA ALA A 303 -14.69 9.20 -13.04
C ALA A 303 -13.95 10.53 -13.10
N ILE A 304 -14.28 11.48 -12.22
CA ILE A 304 -13.61 12.77 -12.14
C ILE A 304 -12.13 12.61 -11.84
N ALA A 305 -11.79 11.79 -10.84
CA ALA A 305 -10.40 11.57 -10.44
C ALA A 305 -9.59 10.89 -11.55
N LEU A 306 -10.15 9.92 -12.28
CA LEU A 306 -9.49 9.28 -13.42
C LEU A 306 -9.21 10.27 -14.55
N VAL A 307 -10.17 11.14 -14.90
CA VAL A 307 -9.95 12.17 -15.91
C VAL A 307 -8.85 13.15 -15.47
N ILE A 308 -8.87 13.57 -14.21
CA ILE A 308 -7.81 14.43 -13.66
C ILE A 308 -6.45 13.72 -13.69
N THR A 309 -6.41 12.42 -13.41
CA THR A 309 -5.16 11.63 -13.49
C THR A 309 -4.65 11.55 -14.92
N LEU A 310 -5.53 11.32 -15.91
CA LEU A 310 -5.15 11.31 -17.33
C LEU A 310 -4.51 12.65 -17.75
N VAL A 311 -5.15 13.76 -17.37
CA VAL A 311 -4.58 15.08 -17.61
C VAL A 311 -3.24 15.24 -16.89
N GLY A 312 -3.16 14.82 -15.62
CA GLY A 312 -1.93 14.88 -14.82
C GLY A 312 -0.77 14.12 -15.45
N LEU A 313 -1.00 12.91 -15.98
CA LEU A 313 0.03 12.16 -16.70
C LEU A 313 0.45 12.86 -18.00
N MET A 314 -0.49 13.36 -18.77
CA MET A 314 -0.16 14.10 -20.01
C MET A 314 0.63 15.39 -19.76
N LEU A 315 0.46 16.04 -18.61
CA LEU A 315 1.26 17.23 -18.24
C LEU A 315 2.76 16.91 -18.19
N PHE A 316 3.18 15.68 -17.90
CA PHE A 316 4.60 15.32 -17.90
C PHE A 316 5.27 15.49 -19.27
N VAL A 317 4.53 15.51 -20.39
CA VAL A 317 5.07 15.82 -21.73
C VAL A 317 5.67 17.23 -21.77
N PHE A 318 5.18 18.15 -20.94
CA PHE A 318 5.62 19.53 -20.84
C PHE A 318 6.52 19.77 -19.64
N SER A 319 7.27 18.76 -19.20
CA SER A 319 8.15 18.83 -18.02
C SER A 319 9.29 19.82 -18.14
N ASN A 320 9.66 20.27 -19.35
CA ASN A 320 10.57 21.39 -19.57
C ASN A 320 10.09 22.70 -18.91
N ILE A 321 8.79 22.81 -18.64
CA ILE A 321 8.18 23.96 -17.94
C ILE A 321 8.06 23.58 -16.45
N ARG A 322 8.95 24.12 -15.60
CA ARG A 322 9.03 23.79 -14.16
C ARG A 322 7.70 23.81 -13.41
N PRO A 323 6.80 24.83 -13.54
CA PRO A 323 5.49 24.80 -12.91
C PRO A 323 4.61 23.65 -13.39
N VAL A 324 4.73 23.22 -14.65
CA VAL A 324 3.96 22.08 -15.19
C VAL A 324 4.46 20.77 -14.58
N PHE A 325 5.77 20.59 -14.43
CA PHE A 325 6.33 19.43 -13.74
C PHE A 325 5.86 19.34 -12.27
N ILE A 326 5.81 20.48 -11.56
CA ILE A 326 5.25 20.54 -10.19
C ILE A 326 3.78 20.10 -10.23
N LEU A 327 2.97 20.71 -11.10
CA LEU A 327 1.55 20.42 -11.20
C LEU A 327 1.28 18.95 -11.53
N ALA A 328 2.03 18.38 -12.50
CA ALA A 328 1.93 16.97 -12.87
C ALA A 328 2.17 16.03 -11.67
N ASN A 329 3.24 16.25 -10.90
CA ASN A 329 3.56 15.44 -9.73
C ASN A 329 2.50 15.59 -8.62
N VAL A 330 2.03 16.80 -8.34
CA VAL A 330 1.00 17.06 -7.33
C VAL A 330 -0.32 16.40 -7.72
N VAL A 331 -0.76 16.61 -8.97
CA VAL A 331 -2.04 16.07 -9.47
C VAL A 331 -2.00 14.53 -9.46
N THR A 332 -0.96 13.92 -10.01
CA THR A 332 -0.85 12.46 -10.07
C THR A 332 -0.71 11.85 -8.69
N GLY A 333 0.05 12.47 -7.77
CA GLY A 333 0.16 12.03 -6.39
C GLY A 333 -1.17 12.08 -5.63
N MET A 334 -1.90 13.19 -5.73
CA MET A 334 -3.21 13.36 -5.09
C MET A 334 -4.25 12.37 -5.63
N THR A 335 -4.32 12.23 -6.95
CA THR A 335 -5.29 11.32 -7.58
C THR A 335 -4.93 9.86 -7.36
N TRP A 336 -3.64 9.51 -7.27
CA TRP A 336 -3.21 8.18 -6.86
C TRP A 336 -3.70 7.84 -5.46
N ALA A 337 -3.48 8.72 -4.50
CA ALA A 337 -3.92 8.56 -3.12
C ALA A 337 -5.46 8.54 -2.97
N PHE A 338 -6.17 9.14 -3.91
CA PHE A 338 -7.63 9.13 -3.97
C PHE A 338 -8.19 7.87 -4.64
N CYS A 339 -7.71 7.50 -5.83
CA CYS A 339 -8.30 6.42 -6.64
C CYS A 339 -8.04 5.02 -6.07
N VAL A 340 -6.85 4.76 -5.48
CA VAL A 340 -6.50 3.43 -4.95
C VAL A 340 -7.50 2.96 -3.89
N PRO A 341 -7.84 3.74 -2.85
CA PRO A 341 -8.90 3.36 -1.90
C PRO A 341 -10.27 3.13 -2.56
N TYR A 342 -10.63 3.91 -3.57
CA TYR A 342 -11.89 3.73 -4.29
C TYR A 342 -11.94 2.39 -5.02
N PHE A 343 -10.90 2.03 -5.77
CA PHE A 343 -10.82 0.73 -6.44
C PHE A 343 -10.83 -0.44 -5.46
N LEU A 344 -10.11 -0.33 -4.33
CA LEU A 344 -10.11 -1.37 -3.30
C LEU A 344 -11.49 -1.50 -2.63
N THR A 345 -12.18 -0.38 -2.41
CA THR A 345 -13.56 -0.38 -1.91
C THR A 345 -14.51 -1.04 -2.92
N MET A 346 -14.37 -0.73 -4.22
CA MET A 346 -15.15 -1.41 -5.26
C MET A 346 -14.91 -2.92 -5.23
N ALA A 347 -13.64 -3.36 -5.21
CA ALA A 347 -13.30 -4.79 -5.16
C ALA A 347 -13.89 -5.46 -3.91
N SER A 348 -13.88 -4.82 -2.76
CA SER A 348 -14.42 -5.36 -1.51
C SER A 348 -15.97 -5.42 -1.48
N ARG A 349 -16.66 -4.58 -2.25
CA ARG A 349 -18.15 -4.63 -2.32
C ARG A 349 -18.70 -5.81 -3.12
N PHE A 350 -17.87 -6.50 -3.88
CA PHE A 350 -18.29 -7.71 -4.61
C PHE A 350 -18.44 -8.94 -3.71
N ASP A 351 -17.97 -8.90 -2.47
CA ASP A 351 -18.00 -10.04 -1.55
C ASP A 351 -18.12 -9.57 -0.09
N SER A 352 -19.05 -10.16 0.64
CA SER A 352 -19.21 -9.93 2.08
C SER A 352 -18.12 -10.60 2.94
N ALA A 353 -17.43 -11.62 2.40
CA ALA A 353 -16.38 -12.37 3.09
C ALA A 353 -14.97 -11.71 3.00
N GLY A 354 -14.81 -10.60 2.23
CA GLY A 354 -13.56 -9.86 2.11
C GLY A 354 -12.49 -10.49 1.21
N GLN A 355 -12.78 -11.62 0.56
CA GLN A 355 -11.83 -12.30 -0.35
C GLN A 355 -11.58 -11.46 -1.61
N MET A 356 -12.60 -10.78 -2.11
CA MET A 356 -12.51 -9.97 -3.33
C MET A 356 -11.66 -8.71 -3.11
N GLY A 357 -11.65 -8.16 -1.91
CA GLY A 357 -10.72 -7.11 -1.51
C GLY A 357 -9.26 -7.57 -1.58
N ALA A 358 -8.97 -8.83 -1.22
CA ALA A 358 -7.63 -9.42 -1.34
C ALA A 358 -7.19 -9.55 -2.81
N PHE A 359 -8.09 -9.95 -3.73
CA PHE A 359 -7.81 -9.93 -5.17
C PHE A 359 -7.58 -8.52 -5.71
N GLY A 360 -8.31 -7.52 -5.19
CA GLY A 360 -8.04 -6.10 -5.46
C GLY A 360 -6.62 -5.71 -5.03
N GLY A 361 -6.22 -6.07 -3.82
CA GLY A 361 -4.86 -5.86 -3.32
C GLY A 361 -3.81 -6.54 -4.19
N PHE A 362 -4.07 -7.77 -4.66
CA PHE A 362 -3.19 -8.50 -5.58
C PHE A 362 -3.05 -7.76 -6.93
N ALA A 363 -4.16 -7.40 -7.56
CA ALA A 363 -4.16 -6.69 -8.85
C ALA A 363 -3.43 -5.34 -8.75
N SER A 364 -3.65 -4.60 -7.65
CA SER A 364 -2.94 -3.35 -7.34
C SER A 364 -1.43 -3.56 -7.28
N LYS A 365 -0.97 -4.54 -6.52
CA LYS A 365 0.47 -4.82 -6.38
C LYS A 365 1.09 -5.34 -7.66
N LEU A 366 0.37 -6.14 -8.43
CA LEU A 366 0.84 -6.64 -9.73
C LEU A 366 1.05 -5.49 -10.71
N GLY A 367 0.11 -4.53 -10.80
CA GLY A 367 0.28 -3.33 -11.62
C GLY A 367 1.48 -2.50 -11.17
N LEU A 368 1.63 -2.30 -9.86
CA LEU A 368 2.76 -1.59 -9.26
C LEU A 368 4.12 -2.25 -9.57
N ALA A 369 4.17 -3.59 -9.67
CA ALA A 369 5.37 -4.32 -10.04
C ALA A 369 5.66 -4.23 -11.55
N CYS A 370 4.65 -4.48 -12.39
CA CYS A 370 4.82 -4.56 -13.83
C CYS A 370 5.12 -3.20 -14.49
N GLY A 371 4.64 -2.09 -13.91
CA GLY A 371 4.86 -0.75 -14.44
C GLY A 371 6.35 -0.43 -14.67
N PRO A 372 7.18 -0.45 -13.61
CA PRO A 372 8.61 -0.18 -13.74
C PRO A 372 9.37 -1.17 -14.61
N LEU A 373 8.97 -2.45 -14.58
CA LEU A 373 9.58 -3.48 -15.43
C LEU A 373 9.41 -3.14 -16.91
N VAL A 374 8.18 -2.92 -17.35
CA VAL A 374 7.87 -2.62 -18.75
C VAL A 374 8.46 -1.27 -19.16
N ALA A 375 8.39 -0.26 -18.29
CA ALA A 375 9.02 1.04 -18.55
C ALA A 375 10.54 0.91 -18.72
N GLY A 376 11.20 0.11 -17.88
CA GLY A 376 12.64 -0.15 -17.99
C GLY A 376 13.03 -0.78 -19.32
N TYR A 377 12.32 -1.81 -19.76
CA TYR A 377 12.53 -2.41 -21.09
C TYR A 377 12.29 -1.41 -22.21
N PHE A 378 11.24 -0.61 -22.11
CA PHE A 378 10.89 0.40 -23.11
C PHE A 378 11.98 1.46 -23.26
N ILE A 379 12.51 1.98 -22.13
CA ILE A 379 13.57 2.99 -22.12
C ILE A 379 14.88 2.41 -22.66
N THR A 380 15.29 1.22 -22.21
CA THR A 380 16.51 0.55 -22.66
C THR A 380 16.44 0.20 -24.15
N GLY A 381 15.24 -0.11 -24.69
CA GLY A 381 14.99 -0.34 -26.10
C GLY A 381 15.01 0.92 -26.98
N GLY A 382 15.37 2.08 -26.43
CA GLY A 382 15.46 3.36 -27.17
C GLY A 382 14.16 4.17 -27.18
N GLY A 383 13.16 3.80 -26.42
CA GLY A 383 11.92 4.57 -26.25
C GLY A 383 12.18 5.88 -25.50
N SER A 384 11.55 6.96 -25.95
CA SER A 384 11.65 8.26 -25.25
C SER A 384 10.67 8.36 -24.07
N TYR A 385 10.96 9.21 -23.09
CA TYR A 385 10.05 9.50 -21.98
C TYR A 385 8.70 10.06 -22.46
N THR A 386 8.69 10.88 -23.52
CA THR A 386 7.43 11.38 -24.12
C THR A 386 6.56 10.22 -24.62
N GLN A 387 7.16 9.24 -25.30
CA GLN A 387 6.43 8.05 -25.76
C GLN A 387 5.94 7.21 -24.57
N LEU A 388 6.77 7.03 -23.54
CA LEU A 388 6.38 6.31 -22.31
C LEU A 388 5.18 6.98 -21.64
N ILE A 389 5.17 8.31 -21.53
CA ILE A 389 4.05 9.08 -20.98
C ILE A 389 2.76 8.83 -21.78
N ILE A 390 2.84 8.86 -23.11
CA ILE A 390 1.69 8.61 -23.99
C ILE A 390 1.17 7.18 -23.80
N VAL A 391 2.06 6.18 -23.78
CA VAL A 391 1.67 4.78 -23.55
C VAL A 391 1.05 4.59 -22.18
N ALA A 392 1.66 5.13 -21.13
CA ALA A 392 1.12 5.07 -19.77
C ALA A 392 -0.27 5.72 -19.69
N THR A 393 -0.46 6.86 -20.34
CA THR A 393 -1.76 7.55 -20.39
C THR A 393 -2.80 6.72 -21.14
N ALA A 394 -2.43 6.08 -22.25
CA ALA A 394 -3.33 5.18 -23.00
C ALA A 394 -3.74 3.96 -22.16
N VAL A 395 -2.80 3.35 -21.42
CA VAL A 395 -3.11 2.27 -20.47
C VAL A 395 -4.03 2.75 -19.37
N LEU A 396 -3.79 3.96 -18.82
CA LEU A 396 -4.65 4.55 -17.80
C LEU A 396 -6.08 4.79 -18.31
N ALA A 397 -6.26 5.15 -19.59
CA ALA A 397 -7.58 5.37 -20.16
C ALA A 397 -8.48 4.12 -20.10
N VAL A 398 -7.89 2.91 -20.08
CA VAL A 398 -8.63 1.65 -19.86
C VAL A 398 -9.38 1.65 -18.51
N CYS A 399 -8.87 2.38 -17.51
CA CYS A 399 -9.50 2.48 -16.19
C CYS A 399 -10.90 3.12 -16.25
N LEU A 400 -11.20 3.92 -17.27
CA LEU A 400 -12.54 4.50 -17.44
C LEU A 400 -13.62 3.44 -17.62
N ALA A 401 -13.27 2.23 -18.10
CA ALA A 401 -14.20 1.11 -18.18
C ALA A 401 -14.71 0.65 -16.80
N ALA A 402 -14.03 1.00 -15.70
CA ALA A 402 -14.51 0.69 -14.34
C ALA A 402 -15.66 1.60 -13.89
N VAL A 403 -15.86 2.77 -14.51
CA VAL A 403 -16.90 3.70 -14.10
C VAL A 403 -18.32 3.10 -14.23
N PRO A 404 -18.70 2.42 -15.33
CA PRO A 404 -19.98 1.71 -15.39
C PRO A 404 -20.11 0.57 -14.37
N ALA A 405 -19.00 -0.10 -14.01
CA ALA A 405 -19.01 -1.11 -12.95
C ALA A 405 -19.26 -0.48 -11.59
N ALA A 406 -18.62 0.65 -11.28
CA ALA A 406 -18.89 1.43 -10.08
C ALA A 406 -20.37 1.88 -10.00
N ALA A 407 -20.94 2.38 -11.10
CA ALA A 407 -22.33 2.80 -11.16
C ALA A 407 -23.33 1.68 -10.90
N ARG A 408 -22.97 0.42 -11.15
CA ARG A 408 -23.79 -0.74 -10.79
C ARG A 408 -23.74 -1.06 -9.29
N LEU A 409 -22.62 -0.80 -8.63
CA LEU A 409 -22.48 -0.97 -7.18
C LEU A 409 -23.15 0.15 -6.37
N ASP A 410 -23.47 1.24 -7.00
CA ASP A 410 -24.16 2.40 -6.41
C ASP A 410 -25.70 2.24 -6.43
N ARG A 411 -26.21 1.24 -7.15
CA ARG A 411 -27.65 0.88 -7.23
C ARG A 411 -28.03 -0.17 -6.19
#